data_11179f45899a13dea8026e5c83426076
#
_entry.id   11179f45899a13dea8026e5c83426076
#
_cell.length_a   1.000
_cell.length_b   1.000
_cell.length_c   1.000
_cell.angle_alpha   90.00
_cell.angle_beta   90.00
_cell.angle_gamma   90.00
#
_symmetry.space_group_name_H-M   'P 1'
#
loop_
_entity.id
_entity.type
_entity.pdbx_description
1 polymer ?
#
loop_
_entity_poly.entity_id
_entity_poly.type
_entity_poly.pdbx_seq_one_letter_code
_entity_poly.pdbx_strand_id
1 'polypeptide(L)'
;MGGVHKTIERQRSSPMTSLLIAIHVLAAVLLMGPVMITVSAYQSQMMKAKDGDAKALGAATTLHRLTSQYGPISAIVLVVGIAIFLTNLSAFGSQGRFHISILLSAVAWILLIAMIIPRQKKTLAALESGSKAVDFAKEKKQLSMFGGIFNLLWIITALLMFL
;
A
#
# COMPACT_ATOMS: atom_id res chain seq x y z
N MET A 1 -37.10 -30.79 16.39
CA MET A 1 -36.24 -29.72 16.96
C MET A 1 -34.75 -29.87 16.68
N GLY A 2 -34.33 -30.49 15.60
CA GLY A 2 -32.90 -30.79 15.27
C GLY A 2 -32.25 -29.99 14.15
N GLY A 3 -32.99 -29.04 13.54
CA GLY A 3 -32.52 -28.34 12.33
C GLY A 3 -31.78 -27.01 12.54
N VAL A 4 -32.04 -26.32 13.64
CA VAL A 4 -31.53 -24.96 13.89
C VAL A 4 -30.08 -24.99 14.39
N HIS A 5 -29.65 -26.01 15.11
CA HIS A 5 -28.28 -26.13 15.63
C HIS A 5 -27.22 -26.39 14.55
N LYS A 6 -27.57 -27.07 13.46
CA LYS A 6 -26.63 -27.36 12.35
C LYS A 6 -26.33 -26.13 11.46
N THR A 7 -27.19 -25.10 11.46
CA THR A 7 -27.04 -23.92 10.60
C THR A 7 -26.07 -22.91 11.20
N ILE A 8 -25.92 -22.90 12.52
CA ILE A 8 -25.03 -21.95 13.23
C ILE A 8 -23.57 -22.41 13.20
N GLU A 9 -23.31 -23.70 13.13
CA GLU A 9 -21.94 -24.24 13.08
C GLU A 9 -21.24 -24.04 11.71
N ARG A 10 -22.01 -23.79 10.64
CA ARG A 10 -21.45 -23.64 9.28
C ARG A 10 -20.76 -22.30 9.02
N GLN A 11 -20.88 -21.33 9.89
CA GLN A 11 -20.29 -19.98 9.71
C GLN A 11 -19.02 -19.73 10.51
N ARG A 12 -18.54 -20.68 11.30
CA ARG A 12 -17.25 -20.54 11.96
C ARG A 12 -16.14 -20.83 10.94
N SER A 13 -15.45 -19.76 10.49
CA SER A 13 -14.17 -19.91 9.80
C SER A 13 -13.27 -20.83 10.64
N SER A 14 -12.55 -21.75 9.99
CA SER A 14 -11.63 -22.62 10.73
C SER A 14 -10.68 -21.77 11.57
N PRO A 15 -10.20 -22.24 12.73
CA PRO A 15 -9.23 -21.51 13.54
C PRO A 15 -8.02 -21.04 12.73
N MET A 16 -7.60 -21.87 11.76
CA MET A 16 -6.50 -21.55 10.85
C MET A 16 -6.82 -20.41 9.91
N THR A 17 -8.03 -20.36 9.34
CA THR A 17 -8.47 -19.22 8.48
C THR A 17 -8.53 -17.94 9.28
N SER A 18 -9.07 -17.98 10.51
CA SER A 18 -9.12 -16.79 11.38
C SER A 18 -7.73 -16.27 11.73
N LEU A 19 -6.77 -17.16 11.98
CA LEU A 19 -5.38 -16.79 12.25
C LEU A 19 -4.73 -16.17 11.02
N LEU A 20 -4.92 -16.74 9.83
CA LEU A 20 -4.38 -16.19 8.57
C LEU A 20 -4.94 -14.80 8.28
N ILE A 21 -6.23 -14.58 8.50
CA ILE A 21 -6.86 -13.26 8.36
C ILE A 21 -6.25 -12.28 9.35
N ALA A 22 -6.06 -12.66 10.61
CA ALA A 22 -5.45 -11.79 11.62
C ALA A 22 -4.00 -11.41 11.24
N ILE A 23 -3.20 -12.37 10.78
CA ILE A 23 -1.83 -12.12 10.30
C ILE A 23 -1.85 -11.19 9.08
N HIS A 24 -2.76 -11.42 8.13
CA HIS A 24 -2.91 -10.56 6.96
C HIS A 24 -3.24 -9.11 7.33
N VAL A 25 -4.19 -8.90 8.23
CA VAL A 25 -4.59 -7.56 8.71
C VAL A 25 -3.43 -6.88 9.44
N LEU A 26 -2.74 -7.59 10.33
CA LEU A 26 -1.57 -7.06 11.04
C LEU A 26 -0.45 -6.68 10.06
N ALA A 27 -0.14 -7.54 9.09
CA ALA A 27 0.85 -7.25 8.06
C ALA A 27 0.43 -6.02 7.22
N ALA A 28 -0.84 -5.90 6.86
CA ALA A 28 -1.35 -4.74 6.14
C ALA A 28 -1.14 -3.44 6.94
N VAL A 29 -1.50 -3.42 8.21
CA VAL A 29 -1.32 -2.23 9.06
C VAL A 29 0.16 -1.87 9.22
N LEU A 30 1.00 -2.86 9.52
CA LEU A 30 2.43 -2.63 9.81
C LEU A 30 3.25 -2.26 8.56
N LEU A 31 2.89 -2.76 7.39
CA LEU A 31 3.64 -2.52 6.16
C LEU A 31 3.04 -1.37 5.34
N MET A 32 1.73 -1.31 5.19
CA MET A 32 1.07 -0.27 4.38
C MET A 32 0.97 1.07 5.09
N GLY A 33 0.77 1.08 6.41
CA GLY A 33 0.71 2.33 7.20
C GLY A 33 1.93 3.23 6.97
N PRO A 34 3.16 2.75 7.22
CA PRO A 34 4.37 3.51 6.93
C PRO A 34 4.48 3.96 5.47
N VAL A 35 4.16 3.09 4.49
CA VAL A 35 4.25 3.44 3.07
C VAL A 35 3.28 4.56 2.70
N MET A 36 2.04 4.53 3.18
CA MET A 36 1.04 5.57 2.94
C MET A 36 1.50 6.94 3.47
N ILE A 37 2.11 6.96 4.66
CA ILE A 37 2.65 8.18 5.25
C ILE A 37 3.85 8.69 4.46
N THR A 38 4.81 7.83 4.15
CA THR A 38 6.05 8.25 3.46
C THR A 38 5.76 8.74 2.04
N VAL A 39 4.86 8.08 1.32
CA VAL A 39 4.41 8.49 -0.01
C VAL A 39 3.75 9.86 0.03
N SER A 40 2.97 10.17 1.08
CA SER A 40 2.28 11.45 1.22
C SER A 40 3.19 12.59 1.69
N ALA A 41 4.17 12.29 2.54
CA ALA A 41 5.04 13.32 3.12
C ALA A 41 6.24 13.70 2.24
N TYR A 42 6.68 12.82 1.35
CA TYR A 42 7.89 12.99 0.55
C TYR A 42 7.89 14.29 -0.26
N GLN A 43 6.80 14.61 -0.95
CA GLN A 43 6.72 15.77 -1.85
C GLN A 43 6.97 17.12 -1.13
N SER A 44 6.47 17.22 0.10
CA SER A 44 6.67 18.42 0.91
C SER A 44 8.13 18.60 1.30
N GLN A 45 8.79 17.51 1.73
CA GLN A 45 10.20 17.55 2.10
C GLN A 45 11.11 17.77 0.89
N MET A 46 10.80 17.15 -0.25
CA MET A 46 11.48 17.36 -1.52
C MET A 46 11.50 18.83 -1.92
N MET A 47 10.36 19.53 -1.81
CA MET A 47 10.28 20.97 -2.18
C MET A 47 11.07 21.84 -1.23
N LYS A 48 11.02 21.60 0.08
CA LYS A 48 11.83 22.35 1.05
C LYS A 48 13.32 22.10 0.84
N ALA A 49 13.72 20.86 0.56
CA ALA A 49 15.10 20.51 0.25
C ALA A 49 15.61 21.23 -1.02
N LYS A 50 14.77 21.33 -2.05
CA LYS A 50 15.07 22.12 -3.26
C LYS A 50 15.37 23.58 -2.91
N ASP A 51 14.68 24.16 -1.94
CA ASP A 51 14.85 25.54 -1.50
C ASP A 51 16.04 25.71 -0.52
N GLY A 52 16.85 24.67 -0.33
CA GLY A 52 18.09 24.70 0.44
C GLY A 52 17.99 24.23 1.89
N ASP A 53 16.85 23.69 2.32
CA ASP A 53 16.68 23.15 3.67
C ASP A 53 17.36 21.78 3.80
N ALA A 54 18.52 21.74 4.46
CA ALA A 54 19.29 20.51 4.67
C ALA A 54 18.57 19.49 5.58
N LYS A 55 17.73 19.94 6.53
CA LYS A 55 16.92 19.05 7.35
C LYS A 55 15.84 18.35 6.51
N ALA A 56 15.24 19.10 5.60
CA ALA A 56 14.25 18.56 4.67
C ALA A 56 14.88 17.57 3.69
N LEU A 57 16.12 17.77 3.27
CA LEU A 57 16.86 16.79 2.47
C LEU A 57 17.04 15.48 3.23
N GLY A 58 17.49 15.52 4.49
CA GLY A 58 17.62 14.35 5.34
C GLY A 58 16.27 13.64 5.55
N ALA A 59 15.19 14.40 5.73
CA ALA A 59 13.84 13.86 5.83
C ALA A 59 13.40 13.19 4.53
N ALA A 60 13.60 13.81 3.37
CA ALA A 60 13.27 13.23 2.06
C ALA A 60 14.04 11.92 1.81
N THR A 61 15.34 11.89 2.16
CA THR A 61 16.17 10.68 2.09
C THR A 61 15.60 9.55 2.92
N THR A 62 15.22 9.84 4.18
CA THR A 62 14.62 8.85 5.10
C THR A 62 13.29 8.34 4.57
N LEU A 63 12.41 9.25 4.12
CA LEU A 63 11.09 8.88 3.56
C LEU A 63 11.24 8.01 2.31
N HIS A 64 12.15 8.36 1.40
CA HIS A 64 12.43 7.53 0.23
C HIS A 64 12.98 6.16 0.61
N ARG A 65 13.90 6.08 1.58
CA ARG A 65 14.44 4.82 2.07
C ARG A 65 13.36 3.92 2.62
N LEU A 66 12.47 4.46 3.46
CA LEU A 66 11.32 3.72 4.00
C LEU A 66 10.39 3.24 2.88
N THR A 67 10.02 4.11 1.93
CA THR A 67 9.18 3.72 0.79
C THR A 67 9.82 2.60 -0.02
N SER A 68 11.13 2.70 -0.29
CA SER A 68 11.87 1.72 -1.10
C SER A 68 12.08 0.38 -0.40
N GLN A 69 12.11 0.35 0.92
CA GLN A 69 12.24 -0.88 1.71
C GLN A 69 10.89 -1.55 1.95
N TYR A 70 9.92 -0.80 2.50
CA TYR A 70 8.60 -1.33 2.85
C TYR A 70 7.71 -1.56 1.64
N GLY A 71 7.87 -0.77 0.56
CA GLY A 71 7.08 -0.91 -0.66
C GLY A 71 7.18 -2.31 -1.29
N PRO A 72 8.35 -2.83 -1.64
CA PRO A 72 8.48 -4.19 -2.16
C PRO A 72 8.04 -5.26 -1.16
N ILE A 73 8.40 -5.12 0.13
CA ILE A 73 8.04 -6.08 1.19
C ILE A 73 6.51 -6.15 1.35
N SER A 74 5.80 -5.05 1.12
CA SER A 74 4.34 -5.02 1.20
C SER A 74 3.63 -5.92 0.20
N ALA A 75 4.32 -6.44 -0.83
CA ALA A 75 3.80 -7.49 -1.71
C ALA A 75 3.32 -8.73 -0.92
N ILE A 76 3.91 -9.00 0.25
CA ILE A 76 3.49 -10.11 1.10
C ILE A 76 2.03 -9.99 1.53
N VAL A 77 1.53 -8.77 1.74
CA VAL A 77 0.13 -8.51 2.08
C VAL A 77 -0.78 -8.98 0.94
N LEU A 78 -0.44 -8.65 -0.30
CA LEU A 78 -1.19 -9.07 -1.48
C LEU A 78 -1.12 -10.59 -1.66
N VAL A 79 0.07 -11.19 -1.53
CA VAL A 79 0.27 -12.64 -1.68
C VAL A 79 -0.52 -13.42 -0.64
N VAL A 80 -0.46 -13.01 0.63
CA VAL A 80 -1.22 -13.66 1.71
C VAL A 80 -2.73 -13.48 1.50
N GLY A 81 -3.17 -12.30 1.07
CA GLY A 81 -4.58 -12.05 0.74
C GLY A 81 -5.09 -12.96 -0.38
N ILE A 82 -4.31 -13.13 -1.44
CA ILE A 82 -4.62 -14.07 -2.54
C ILE A 82 -4.64 -15.52 -2.02
N ALA A 83 -3.69 -15.93 -1.19
CA ALA A 83 -3.65 -17.28 -0.61
C ALA A 83 -4.90 -17.56 0.24
N ILE A 84 -5.33 -16.62 1.08
CA ILE A 84 -6.56 -16.74 1.87
C ILE A 84 -7.77 -16.88 0.94
N PHE A 85 -7.85 -16.08 -0.12
CA PHE A 85 -8.92 -16.15 -1.09
C PHE A 85 -8.98 -17.50 -1.80
N LEU A 86 -7.84 -18.00 -2.30
CA LEU A 86 -7.77 -19.27 -3.03
C LEU A 86 -8.06 -20.50 -2.14
N THR A 87 -7.63 -20.47 -0.89
CA THR A 87 -7.88 -21.57 0.06
C THR A 87 -9.32 -21.60 0.59
N ASN A 88 -10.08 -20.51 0.39
CA ASN A 88 -11.46 -20.38 0.87
C ASN A 88 -12.43 -19.98 -0.26
N LEU A 89 -12.22 -20.48 -1.47
CA LEU A 89 -13.05 -20.17 -2.65
C LEU A 89 -14.54 -20.45 -2.45
N SER A 90 -14.87 -21.51 -1.70
CA SER A 90 -16.26 -21.82 -1.36
C SER A 90 -16.97 -20.73 -0.54
N ALA A 91 -16.22 -20.00 0.28
CA ALA A 91 -16.74 -18.91 1.09
C ALA A 91 -16.68 -17.55 0.38
N PHE A 92 -15.62 -17.29 -0.37
CA PHE A 92 -15.30 -15.95 -0.91
C PHE A 92 -15.41 -15.86 -2.44
N GLY A 93 -15.38 -17.00 -3.15
CA GLY A 93 -15.32 -17.03 -4.61
C GLY A 93 -16.50 -16.42 -5.34
N SER A 94 -17.71 -16.47 -4.77
CA SER A 94 -18.91 -15.83 -5.32
C SER A 94 -19.03 -14.33 -4.97
N GLN A 95 -18.18 -13.82 -4.09
CA GLN A 95 -18.27 -12.44 -3.61
C GLN A 95 -17.35 -11.53 -4.43
N GLY A 96 -17.93 -10.77 -5.36
CA GLY A 96 -17.17 -9.87 -6.27
C GLY A 96 -16.26 -8.86 -5.58
N ARG A 97 -16.57 -8.47 -4.33
CA ARG A 97 -15.77 -7.53 -3.54
C ARG A 97 -14.34 -8.00 -3.32
N PHE A 98 -14.10 -9.31 -3.14
CA PHE A 98 -12.75 -9.83 -2.96
C PHE A 98 -11.94 -9.80 -4.26
N HIS A 99 -12.56 -10.08 -5.40
CA HIS A 99 -11.93 -9.96 -6.72
C HIS A 99 -11.51 -8.50 -6.99
N ILE A 100 -12.41 -7.55 -6.71
CA ILE A 100 -12.13 -6.13 -6.86
C ILE A 100 -11.01 -5.69 -5.91
N SER A 101 -11.03 -6.14 -4.66
CA SER A 101 -9.98 -5.81 -3.67
C SER A 101 -8.60 -6.31 -4.11
N ILE A 102 -8.50 -7.53 -4.63
CA ILE A 102 -7.24 -8.08 -5.16
C ILE A 102 -6.76 -7.25 -6.35
N LEU A 103 -7.65 -6.90 -7.28
CA LEU A 103 -7.31 -6.08 -8.43
C LEU A 103 -6.82 -4.69 -8.02
N LEU A 104 -7.54 -4.00 -7.13
CA LEU A 104 -7.16 -2.67 -6.64
C LEU A 104 -5.83 -2.69 -5.90
N SER A 105 -5.59 -3.72 -5.07
CA SER A 105 -4.30 -3.91 -4.37
C SER A 105 -3.15 -4.12 -5.34
N ALA A 106 -3.34 -4.93 -6.38
CA ALA A 106 -2.33 -5.15 -7.41
C ALA A 106 -2.01 -3.86 -8.18
N VAL A 107 -3.04 -3.10 -8.58
CA VAL A 107 -2.87 -1.79 -9.26
C VAL A 107 -2.12 -0.81 -8.34
N ALA A 108 -2.50 -0.73 -7.07
CA ALA A 108 -1.84 0.15 -6.10
C ALA A 108 -0.37 -0.22 -5.92
N TRP A 109 -0.06 -1.52 -5.82
CA TRP A 109 1.32 -1.99 -5.67
C TRP A 109 2.16 -1.72 -6.91
N ILE A 110 1.61 -1.94 -8.12
CA ILE A 110 2.28 -1.60 -9.39
C ILE A 110 2.55 -0.10 -9.46
N LEU A 111 1.59 0.73 -9.09
CA LEU A 111 1.75 2.18 -9.06
C LEU A 111 2.89 2.61 -8.14
N LEU A 112 2.99 1.98 -6.96
CA LEU A 112 4.08 2.23 -6.01
C LEU A 112 5.45 1.90 -6.62
N ILE A 113 5.60 0.68 -7.15
CA ILE A 113 6.88 0.17 -7.63
C ILE A 113 7.30 0.82 -8.95
N ALA A 114 6.38 1.00 -9.89
CA ALA A 114 6.68 1.48 -11.24
C ALA A 114 6.70 3.00 -11.37
N MET A 115 5.94 3.72 -10.53
CA MET A 115 5.76 5.17 -10.69
C MET A 115 6.29 5.97 -9.50
N ILE A 116 5.95 5.61 -8.26
CA ILE A 116 6.27 6.41 -7.08
C ILE A 116 7.73 6.27 -6.70
N ILE A 117 8.21 5.05 -6.45
CA ILE A 117 9.60 4.80 -6.01
C ILE A 117 10.63 5.32 -7.02
N PRO A 118 10.52 5.07 -8.34
CA PRO A 118 11.50 5.59 -9.30
C PRO A 118 11.52 7.12 -9.37
N ARG A 119 10.38 7.78 -9.21
CA ARG A 119 10.31 9.26 -9.18
C ARG A 119 10.94 9.85 -7.93
N GLN A 120 10.68 9.25 -6.78
CA GLN A 120 11.35 9.65 -5.53
C GLN A 120 12.87 9.49 -5.67
N LYS A 121 13.35 8.37 -6.20
CA LYS A 121 14.78 8.12 -6.44
C LYS A 121 15.39 9.17 -7.37
N LYS A 122 14.74 9.46 -8.49
CA LYS A 122 15.19 10.46 -9.47
C LYS A 122 15.29 11.86 -8.85
N THR A 123 14.25 12.29 -8.13
CA THR A 123 14.23 13.62 -7.52
C THR A 123 15.23 13.74 -6.38
N LEU A 124 15.40 12.70 -5.57
CA LEU A 124 16.40 12.68 -4.50
C LEU A 124 17.83 12.77 -5.06
N ALA A 125 18.17 11.99 -6.07
CA ALA A 125 19.46 12.05 -6.72
C ALA A 125 19.75 13.44 -7.32
N ALA A 126 18.74 14.11 -7.86
CA ALA A 126 18.88 15.48 -8.37
C ALA A 126 19.12 16.49 -7.24
N LEU A 127 18.47 16.33 -6.09
CA LEU A 127 18.70 17.16 -4.91
C LEU A 127 20.13 17.00 -4.38
N GLU A 128 20.60 15.76 -4.26
CA GLU A 128 21.94 15.44 -3.75
C GLU A 128 23.07 15.93 -4.67
N SER A 129 22.85 15.88 -5.99
CA SER A 129 23.84 16.35 -6.99
C SER A 129 23.75 17.82 -7.35
N GLY A 130 22.73 18.54 -6.85
CA GLY A 130 22.45 19.92 -7.24
C GLY A 130 22.03 20.09 -8.72
N SER A 131 21.59 19.00 -9.36
CA SER A 131 21.22 18.98 -10.78
C SER A 131 19.96 19.82 -11.03
N LYS A 132 20.04 20.70 -12.03
CA LYS A 132 18.91 21.51 -12.53
C LYS A 132 18.08 20.79 -13.61
N ALA A 133 18.43 19.54 -13.96
CA ALA A 133 17.77 18.80 -15.03
C ALA A 133 16.37 18.29 -14.68
N VAL A 134 15.95 18.37 -13.41
CA VAL A 134 14.65 17.90 -12.94
C VAL A 134 13.72 19.08 -12.69
N ASP A 135 12.54 19.02 -13.29
CA ASP A 135 11.44 19.93 -12.99
C ASP A 135 10.72 19.47 -11.71
N PHE A 136 11.14 20.02 -10.57
CA PHE A 136 10.59 19.68 -9.26
C PHE A 136 9.10 20.04 -9.10
N ALA A 137 8.63 21.07 -9.79
CA ALA A 137 7.20 21.43 -9.74
C ALA A 137 6.34 20.36 -10.42
N LYS A 138 6.78 19.89 -11.57
CA LYS A 138 6.15 18.79 -12.29
C LYS A 138 6.20 17.47 -11.49
N GLU A 139 7.37 17.13 -10.93
CA GLU A 139 7.53 15.92 -10.13
C GLU A 139 6.68 15.95 -8.84
N LYS A 140 6.59 17.11 -8.17
CA LYS A 140 5.68 17.32 -7.03
C LYS A 140 4.25 17.02 -7.41
N LYS A 141 3.74 17.59 -8.51
CA LYS A 141 2.37 17.37 -8.98
C LYS A 141 2.12 15.89 -9.27
N GLN A 142 3.04 15.22 -9.94
CA GLN A 142 2.91 13.81 -10.29
C GLN A 142 2.98 12.91 -9.06
N LEU A 143 3.94 13.13 -8.15
CA LEU A 143 4.06 12.36 -6.91
C LEU A 143 2.84 12.56 -6.00
N SER A 144 2.30 13.79 -5.91
CA SER A 144 1.07 14.05 -5.15
C SER A 144 -0.14 13.34 -5.76
N MET A 145 -0.25 13.34 -7.08
CA MET A 145 -1.34 12.64 -7.78
C MET A 145 -1.24 11.13 -7.58
N PHE A 146 -0.08 10.53 -7.86
CA PHE A 146 0.11 9.08 -7.71
C PHE A 146 0.00 8.63 -6.26
N GLY A 147 0.53 9.42 -5.32
CA GLY A 147 0.40 9.16 -3.89
C GLY A 147 -1.04 9.22 -3.42
N GLY A 148 -1.81 10.20 -3.90
CA GLY A 148 -3.23 10.31 -3.61
C GLY A 148 -4.04 9.12 -4.16
N ILE A 149 -3.78 8.72 -5.41
CA ILE A 149 -4.43 7.55 -6.02
C ILE A 149 -4.04 6.28 -5.25
N PHE A 150 -2.77 6.09 -4.92
CA PHE A 150 -2.28 4.95 -4.15
C PHE A 150 -3.00 4.83 -2.80
N ASN A 151 -3.06 5.91 -2.03
CA ASN A 151 -3.74 5.93 -0.74
C ASN A 151 -5.25 5.66 -0.88
N LEU A 152 -5.90 6.25 -1.88
CA LEU A 152 -7.33 6.04 -2.14
C LEU A 152 -7.62 4.58 -2.49
N LEU A 153 -6.81 3.95 -3.33
CA LEU A 153 -6.96 2.53 -3.68
C LEU A 153 -6.87 1.63 -2.44
N TRP A 154 -5.94 1.91 -1.53
CA TRP A 154 -5.82 1.15 -0.28
C TRP A 154 -6.98 1.37 0.67
N ILE A 155 -7.48 2.60 0.79
CA ILE A 155 -8.67 2.90 1.61
C ILE A 155 -9.89 2.16 1.06
N ILE A 156 -10.12 2.22 -0.25
CA ILE A 156 -11.23 1.50 -0.90
C ILE A 156 -11.08 -0.01 -0.69
N THR A 157 -9.88 -0.56 -0.89
CA THR A 157 -9.60 -1.99 -0.66
C THR A 157 -9.93 -2.39 0.78
N ALA A 158 -9.49 -1.61 1.76
CA ALA A 158 -9.77 -1.86 3.16
C ALA A 158 -11.29 -1.84 3.44
N LEU A 159 -12.02 -0.84 2.93
CA LEU A 159 -13.47 -0.75 3.09
C LEU A 159 -14.20 -1.95 2.48
N LEU A 160 -13.83 -2.37 1.27
CA LEU A 160 -14.42 -3.53 0.61
C LEU A 160 -14.22 -4.85 1.38
N MET A 161 -13.14 -4.96 2.15
CA MET A 161 -12.89 -6.15 2.97
C MET A 161 -13.75 -6.20 4.24
N PHE A 162 -14.24 -5.05 4.73
CA PHE A 162 -15.11 -4.97 5.90
C PHE A 162 -16.62 -5.02 5.56
N LEU A 163 -16.99 -4.75 4.33
CA LEU A 163 -18.39 -4.85 3.85
C LEU A 163 -18.77 -6.29 3.49
#